data_c04d0eb49ba7b7c1438b5af8006d17e1
#
_entry.id   c04d0eb49ba7b7c1438b5af8006d17e1
#
_cell.length_a   1.000
_cell.length_b   1.000
_cell.length_c   1.000
_cell.angle_alpha   90.00
_cell.angle_beta   90.00
_cell.angle_gamma   90.00
#
_symmetry.space_group_name_H-M   'P 1'
#
loop_
_entity.id
_entity.type
_entity.pdbx_description
1 polymer ?
#
loop_
_entity_poly.entity_id
_entity_poly.type
_entity_poly.pdbx_seq_one_letter_code
_entity_poly.pdbx_strand_id
1 'polypeptide(L)'
;MKKKLILTSLFVLSMAEPVKVNKNLSVRVIDADGVTHNLRGISCNGRDYLRVREGNVEYAIPFENIRHIKVISQKEDAIDVKVQLVNGVEKHINVGTNTYCISQSELGKASFYIKDVKDIFIERGEQR
;
A
#
# COMPACT_ATOMS: atom_id res chain seq x y z
N MET A 1 29.07 -10.10 -30.94
CA MET A 1 28.87 -8.69 -30.97
C MET A 1 27.46 -8.29 -30.73
N LYS A 2 26.55 -8.83 -31.53
CA LYS A 2 25.16 -8.48 -31.37
C LYS A 2 24.61 -8.93 -30.04
N LYS A 3 25.17 -10.02 -29.51
CA LYS A 3 24.72 -10.50 -28.20
C LYS A 3 24.93 -9.49 -27.10
N LYS A 4 26.02 -8.73 -27.20
CA LYS A 4 26.29 -7.73 -26.17
C LYS A 4 25.26 -6.64 -26.17
N LEU A 5 24.80 -6.24 -27.33
CA LEU A 5 23.79 -5.21 -27.43
C LEU A 5 22.48 -5.68 -26.83
N ILE A 6 22.14 -6.95 -27.08
CA ILE A 6 20.92 -7.52 -26.55
C ILE A 6 20.95 -7.53 -25.02
N LEU A 7 22.07 -7.95 -24.46
CA LEU A 7 22.23 -7.97 -23.01
C LEU A 7 22.09 -6.59 -22.40
N THR A 8 22.68 -5.61 -23.07
CA THR A 8 22.59 -4.24 -22.58
C THR A 8 21.15 -3.77 -22.55
N SER A 9 20.40 -4.08 -23.58
CA SER A 9 19.00 -3.70 -23.64
C SER A 9 18.20 -4.31 -22.50
N LEU A 10 18.42 -5.60 -22.27
CA LEU A 10 17.71 -6.27 -21.19
C LEU A 10 18.02 -5.63 -19.84
N PHE A 11 19.27 -5.29 -19.63
CA PHE A 11 19.67 -4.67 -18.39
C PHE A 11 18.96 -3.34 -18.18
N VAL A 12 18.89 -2.53 -19.22
CA VAL A 12 18.24 -1.23 -19.14
C VAL A 12 16.75 -1.40 -18.84
N LEU A 13 16.11 -2.35 -19.48
CA LEU A 13 14.69 -2.61 -19.21
C LEU A 13 14.47 -3.00 -17.76
N SER A 14 15.37 -3.82 -17.25
CA SER A 14 15.26 -4.26 -15.87
C SER A 14 15.33 -3.09 -14.91
N MET A 15 16.22 -2.16 -15.18
CA MET A 15 16.42 -1.01 -14.31
C MET A 15 15.25 -0.04 -14.40
N ALA A 16 14.56 -0.03 -15.52
CA ALA A 16 13.45 0.89 -15.72
C ALA A 16 12.14 0.35 -15.18
N GLU A 17 12.15 -0.86 -14.69
CA GLU A 17 10.92 -1.48 -14.22
C GLU A 17 10.38 -0.75 -13.01
N PRO A 18 9.08 -0.43 -13.01
CA PRO A 18 8.49 0.29 -11.89
C PRO A 18 8.31 -0.61 -10.69
N VAL A 19 7.97 0.01 -9.58
CA VAL A 19 7.65 -0.72 -8.36
C VAL A 19 6.47 -1.64 -8.63
N LYS A 20 6.58 -2.85 -8.16
CA LYS A 20 5.53 -3.83 -8.33
C LYS A 20 4.43 -3.63 -7.32
N VAL A 21 3.20 -3.81 -7.78
CA VAL A 21 2.04 -3.80 -6.93
C VAL A 21 1.56 -5.24 -6.82
N ASN A 22 1.31 -5.69 -5.59
CA ASN A 22 0.88 -7.06 -5.35
C ASN A 22 -0.55 -7.24 -5.82
N LYS A 23 -0.73 -7.81 -7.01
CA LYS A 23 -2.04 -7.92 -7.62
C LYS A 23 -2.90 -9.01 -7.02
N ASN A 24 -2.33 -9.84 -6.14
CA ASN A 24 -3.10 -10.88 -5.48
C ASN A 24 -3.93 -10.34 -4.33
N LEU A 25 -3.74 -9.08 -4.00
CA LEU A 25 -4.49 -8.46 -2.93
C LEU A 25 -5.67 -7.70 -3.49
N SER A 26 -6.84 -7.94 -2.93
CA SER A 26 -8.03 -7.13 -3.20
C SER A 26 -8.07 -6.03 -2.16
N VAL A 27 -8.22 -4.81 -2.61
CA VAL A 27 -8.15 -3.65 -1.74
C VAL A 27 -9.42 -2.85 -1.90
N ARG A 28 -10.12 -2.62 -0.80
CA ARG A 28 -11.31 -1.78 -0.80
C ARG A 28 -11.01 -0.55 0.04
N VAL A 29 -11.09 0.59 -0.59
CA VAL A 29 -10.78 1.87 0.06
C VAL A 29 -12.07 2.66 0.20
N ILE A 30 -12.34 3.14 1.40
CA ILE A 30 -13.45 4.06 1.65
C ILE A 30 -12.82 5.41 1.95
N ASP A 31 -13.04 6.36 1.07
CA ASP A 31 -12.37 7.65 1.21
C ASP A 31 -13.09 8.54 2.23
N ALA A 32 -12.57 9.73 2.43
CA ALA A 32 -13.09 10.64 3.45
C ALA A 32 -14.53 11.07 3.17
N ASP A 33 -14.94 11.00 1.91
CA ASP A 33 -16.30 11.36 1.51
C ASP A 33 -17.23 10.17 1.55
N GLY A 34 -16.74 9.01 1.95
CA GLY A 34 -17.56 7.81 2.05
C GLY A 34 -17.69 7.04 0.76
N VAL A 35 -16.92 7.39 -0.27
CA VAL A 35 -16.98 6.69 -1.55
C VAL A 35 -16.11 5.43 -1.47
N THR A 36 -16.66 4.32 -1.93
CA THR A 36 -15.98 3.04 -1.89
C THR A 36 -15.31 2.77 -3.22
N HIS A 37 -14.04 2.38 -3.16
CA HIS A 37 -13.24 2.05 -4.34
C HIS A 37 -12.76 0.62 -4.24
N ASN A 38 -13.00 -0.16 -5.28
CA ASN A 38 -12.57 -1.55 -5.34
C ASN A 38 -11.34 -1.63 -6.22
N LEU A 39 -10.23 -1.98 -5.61
CA LEU A 39 -8.91 -1.89 -6.24
C LEU A 39 -8.18 -3.21 -6.09
N ARG A 40 -7.03 -3.29 -6.72
CA ARG A 40 -6.17 -4.48 -6.64
C ARG A 40 -4.75 -4.06 -6.40
N GLY A 41 -4.13 -4.72 -5.43
CA GLY A 41 -2.76 -4.45 -5.07
C GLY A 41 -2.64 -3.12 -4.37
N ILE A 42 -1.53 -2.93 -3.69
CA ILE A 42 -1.28 -1.66 -3.01
C ILE A 42 0.21 -1.53 -2.75
N SER A 43 0.72 -0.34 -2.97
CA SER A 43 2.05 0.03 -2.51
C SER A 43 1.94 1.44 -1.97
N CYS A 44 2.70 1.73 -0.95
CA CYS A 44 2.68 3.07 -0.36
C CYS A 44 4.10 3.59 -0.31
N ASN A 45 4.30 4.80 -0.84
CA ASN A 45 5.60 5.41 -0.96
C ASN A 45 6.59 4.49 -1.67
N GLY A 46 6.08 3.77 -2.70
CA GLY A 46 6.91 2.88 -3.49
C GLY A 46 7.29 1.58 -2.82
N ARG A 47 6.62 1.21 -1.73
CA ARG A 47 6.97 0.01 -0.97
C ARG A 47 5.78 -0.92 -0.87
N ASP A 48 6.07 -2.21 -0.71
CA ASP A 48 5.03 -3.22 -0.57
C ASP A 48 4.71 -3.47 0.91
N TYR A 49 5.01 -2.51 1.75
CA TYR A 49 4.69 -2.57 3.17
C TYR A 49 4.28 -1.18 3.65
N LEU A 50 3.58 -1.17 4.77
CA LEU A 50 3.19 0.08 5.40
C LEU A 50 4.21 0.42 6.46
N ARG A 51 4.78 1.61 6.37
CA ARG A 51 5.71 2.09 7.38
C ARG A 51 4.92 2.75 8.48
N VAL A 52 5.06 2.24 9.68
CA VAL A 52 4.32 2.75 10.83
C VAL A 52 5.29 3.02 11.97
N ARG A 53 4.82 3.77 12.93
CA ARG A 53 5.64 4.10 14.09
C ARG A 53 4.82 3.86 15.35
N GLU A 54 5.46 3.24 16.32
CA GLU A 54 4.89 3.10 17.66
C GLU A 54 5.97 3.57 18.63
N GLY A 55 5.70 4.70 19.29
CA GLY A 55 6.72 5.31 20.11
C GLY A 55 7.91 5.73 19.25
N ASN A 56 9.08 5.27 19.61
CA ASN A 56 10.30 5.61 18.87
C ASN A 56 10.74 4.51 17.93
N VAL A 57 9.89 3.53 17.68
CA VAL A 57 10.26 2.39 16.85
C VAL A 57 9.43 2.39 15.60
N GLU A 58 10.10 2.21 14.46
CA GLU A 58 9.43 2.09 13.18
C GLU A 58 9.28 0.63 12.80
N TYR A 59 8.16 0.31 12.18
CA TYR A 59 7.89 -1.04 11.70
C TYR A 59 7.51 -0.97 10.23
N ALA A 60 7.86 -2.00 9.50
CA ALA A 60 7.44 -2.17 8.12
C ALA A 60 6.50 -3.37 8.11
N ILE A 61 5.22 -3.13 7.89
CA ILE A 61 4.23 -4.19 7.92
C ILE A 61 3.86 -4.54 6.48
N PRO A 62 4.20 -5.73 5.99
CA PRO A 62 3.83 -6.11 4.63
C PRO A 62 2.31 -6.04 4.47
N PHE A 63 1.86 -5.52 3.33
CA PHE A 63 0.44 -5.38 3.12
C PHE A 63 -0.28 -6.72 3.13
N GLU A 64 0.39 -7.79 2.74
CA GLU A 64 -0.24 -9.11 2.77
C GLU A 64 -0.53 -9.58 4.18
N ASN A 65 0.05 -8.94 5.20
CA ASN A 65 -0.23 -9.28 6.59
C ASN A 65 -1.28 -8.39 7.21
N ILE A 66 -1.80 -7.42 6.46
CA ILE A 66 -2.77 -6.45 6.97
C ILE A 66 -4.16 -6.81 6.44
N ARG A 67 -5.13 -6.79 7.35
CA ARG A 67 -6.53 -7.01 6.98
C ARG A 67 -7.27 -5.69 6.88
N HIS A 68 -6.97 -4.75 7.75
CA HIS A 68 -7.75 -3.52 7.83
C HIS A 68 -6.91 -2.40 8.40
N ILE A 69 -7.02 -1.24 7.81
CA ILE A 69 -6.42 -0.02 8.31
C ILE A 69 -7.55 0.98 8.49
N LYS A 70 -7.74 1.44 9.71
CA LYS A 70 -8.76 2.43 10.01
C LYS A 70 -8.08 3.72 10.44
N VAL A 71 -8.42 4.80 9.77
CA VAL A 71 -7.89 6.12 10.13
C VAL A 71 -8.71 6.64 11.29
N ILE A 72 -8.07 6.91 12.42
CA ILE A 72 -8.75 7.33 13.63
C ILE A 72 -8.77 8.85 13.72
N SER A 73 -7.61 9.47 13.58
CA SER A 73 -7.52 10.93 13.70
C SER A 73 -6.26 11.38 13.00
N GLN A 74 -6.21 12.67 12.73
CA GLN A 74 -5.06 13.28 12.08
C GLN A 74 -4.48 14.33 12.99
N LYS A 75 -3.15 14.33 13.07
CA LYS A 75 -2.40 15.34 13.78
C LYS A 75 -1.53 16.06 12.78
N GLU A 76 -0.79 17.05 13.24
CA GLU A 76 0.00 17.86 12.33
C GLU A 76 1.01 17.05 11.54
N ASP A 77 1.68 16.13 12.20
CA ASP A 77 2.79 15.41 11.59
C ASP A 77 2.57 13.92 11.50
N ALA A 78 1.40 13.43 11.90
CA ALA A 78 1.15 11.98 11.91
C ALA A 78 -0.34 11.71 11.83
N ILE A 79 -0.66 10.51 11.40
CA ILE A 79 -2.04 10.04 11.33
C ILE A 79 -2.15 8.85 12.27
N ASP A 80 -3.10 8.92 13.20
CA ASP A 80 -3.39 7.80 14.09
C ASP A 80 -4.23 6.80 13.33
N VAL A 81 -3.75 5.57 13.26
CA VAL A 81 -4.50 4.51 12.59
C VAL A 81 -4.58 3.30 13.50
N LYS A 82 -5.60 2.51 13.28
CA LYS A 82 -5.71 1.19 13.88
C LYS A 82 -5.50 0.17 12.79
N VAL A 83 -4.47 -0.66 12.95
CA VAL A 83 -4.15 -1.69 11.98
C VAL A 83 -4.54 -3.04 12.56
N GLN A 84 -5.31 -3.80 11.80
CA GLN A 84 -5.64 -5.17 12.16
C GLN A 84 -4.89 -6.09 11.21
N LEU A 85 -4.17 -7.03 11.78
CA LEU A 85 -3.40 -7.99 11.01
C LEU A 85 -4.24 -9.23 10.71
N VAL A 86 -3.79 -10.01 9.74
CA VAL A 86 -4.52 -11.22 9.36
C VAL A 86 -4.58 -12.23 10.50
N ASN A 87 -3.66 -12.16 11.46
CA ASN A 87 -3.68 -13.07 12.62
C ASN A 87 -4.56 -12.55 13.74
N GLY A 88 -5.26 -11.44 13.54
CA GLY A 88 -6.19 -10.90 14.52
C GLY A 88 -5.62 -9.85 15.45
N VAL A 89 -4.32 -9.64 15.42
CA VAL A 89 -3.70 -8.62 16.27
C VAL A 89 -4.13 -7.24 15.78
N GLU A 90 -4.47 -6.37 16.73
CA GLU A 90 -4.81 -4.98 16.43
C GLU A 90 -3.85 -4.07 17.16
N LYS A 91 -3.42 -3.01 16.49
CA LYS A 91 -2.51 -2.04 17.08
C LYS A 91 -2.94 -0.63 16.70
N HIS A 92 -2.80 0.28 17.66
CA HIS A 92 -2.94 1.70 17.42
C HIS A 92 -1.55 2.27 17.20
N ILE A 93 -1.31 2.77 16.01
CA ILE A 93 0.02 3.21 15.62
C ILE A 93 -0.13 4.45 14.74
N ASN A 94 1.00 5.02 14.33
CA ASN A 94 1.00 6.24 13.52
C ASN A 94 1.62 5.99 12.17
N VAL A 95 1.07 6.65 11.15
CA VAL A 95 1.71 6.70 9.84
C VAL A 95 1.97 8.17 9.52
N GLY A 96 2.93 8.40 8.63
CA GLY A 96 3.25 9.75 8.23
C GLY A 96 2.15 10.38 7.40
N THR A 97 1.99 11.69 7.52
CA THR A 97 0.96 12.41 6.76
C THR A 97 1.20 12.38 5.27
N ASN A 98 2.44 12.08 4.84
CA ASN A 98 2.79 12.05 3.43
C ASN A 98 2.71 10.65 2.84
N THR A 99 2.07 9.72 3.53
CA THR A 99 1.95 8.35 3.03
C THR A 99 1.02 8.34 1.83
N TYR A 100 1.60 8.06 0.66
CA TYR A 100 0.92 8.12 -0.62
C TYR A 100 0.89 6.73 -1.22
N CYS A 101 -0.30 6.25 -1.55
CA CYS A 101 -0.47 4.88 -1.96
C CYS A 101 -0.97 4.78 -3.39
N ILE A 102 -0.60 3.69 -4.06
CA ILE A 102 -0.95 3.43 -5.44
C ILE A 102 -1.56 2.04 -5.51
N SER A 103 -2.60 1.91 -6.31
CA SER A 103 -3.29 0.65 -6.51
C SER A 103 -3.76 0.59 -7.97
N GLN A 104 -4.38 -0.51 -8.36
CA GLN A 104 -4.89 -0.68 -9.71
C GLN A 104 -6.39 -0.77 -9.70
N SER A 105 -7.02 -0.17 -10.71
CA SER A 105 -8.47 -0.21 -10.83
C SER A 105 -8.84 -0.49 -12.28
N GLU A 106 -10.14 -0.60 -12.53
CA GLU A 106 -10.62 -0.76 -13.89
C GLU A 106 -10.34 0.48 -14.73
N LEU A 107 -10.18 1.62 -14.07
CA LEU A 107 -9.90 2.87 -14.78
C LEU A 107 -8.41 3.09 -14.98
N GLY A 108 -7.57 2.20 -14.45
CA GLY A 108 -6.14 2.34 -14.51
C GLY A 108 -5.57 2.51 -13.13
N LYS A 109 -4.45 3.21 -13.05
CA LYS A 109 -3.77 3.42 -11.78
C LYS A 109 -4.59 4.35 -10.89
N ALA A 110 -4.78 3.94 -9.64
CA ALA A 110 -5.45 4.75 -8.64
C ALA A 110 -4.43 5.16 -7.60
N SER A 111 -4.56 6.38 -7.08
CA SER A 111 -3.62 6.84 -6.07
C SER A 111 -4.36 7.69 -5.05
N PHE A 112 -3.85 7.66 -3.82
CA PHE A 112 -4.50 8.39 -2.74
C PHE A 112 -3.52 8.56 -1.59
N TYR A 113 -3.77 9.56 -0.76
CA TYR A 113 -3.04 9.71 0.51
C TYR A 113 -3.86 9.04 1.60
N ILE A 114 -3.19 8.40 2.54
CA ILE A 114 -3.90 7.75 3.64
C ILE A 114 -4.71 8.77 4.43
N LYS A 115 -4.22 10.00 4.52
CA LYS A 115 -4.95 11.03 5.25
C LYS A 115 -6.32 11.33 4.67
N ASP A 116 -6.56 10.95 3.42
CA ASP A 116 -7.82 11.25 2.74
C ASP A 116 -8.76 10.06 2.71
N VAL A 117 -8.48 9.02 3.46
CA VAL A 117 -9.36 7.84 3.50
C VAL A 117 -9.80 7.57 4.93
N LYS A 118 -10.88 6.82 5.05
CA LYS A 118 -11.38 6.37 6.34
C LYS A 118 -10.96 4.95 6.64
N ASP A 119 -11.08 4.07 5.66
CA ASP A 119 -10.82 2.65 5.85
C ASP A 119 -10.16 2.07 4.63
N ILE A 120 -9.25 1.12 4.86
CA ILE A 120 -8.67 0.31 3.81
C ILE A 120 -8.82 -1.13 4.26
N PHE A 121 -9.51 -1.93 3.44
CA PHE A 121 -9.69 -3.36 3.70
C PHE A 121 -8.87 -4.13 2.69
N ILE A 122 -8.08 -5.07 3.16
CA ILE A 122 -7.20 -5.85 2.30
C ILE A 122 -7.53 -7.32 2.47
N GLU A 123 -7.80 -7.99 1.35
CA GLU A 123 -8.07 -9.40 1.35
C GLU A 123 -7.16 -10.06 0.34
N ARG A 124 -6.76 -11.29 0.66
CA ARG A 124 -6.00 -12.06 -0.30
C ARG A 124 -6.89 -12.48 -1.44
N GLY A 125 -6.33 -12.38 -2.64
CA GLY A 125 -7.04 -12.86 -3.79
C GLY A 125 -7.18 -14.36 -3.75
N GLU A 126 -7.98 -14.87 -4.67
CA GLU A 126 -8.16 -16.30 -4.79
C GLU A 126 -6.86 -16.98 -5.12
N GLN A 127 -6.59 -18.05 -4.43
CA GLN A 127 -5.41 -18.85 -4.65
C GLN A 127 -5.80 -20.15 -5.33
N ARG A 128 -5.29 -20.40 -6.50
CA ARG A 128 -5.65 -21.63 -7.21
C ARG A 128 -4.46 -22.35 -7.70
#